data_9f0768189d06759c768c8b8c9b236e86
#
_entry.id   9f0768189d06759c768c8b8c9b236e86
#
_cell.length_a   1.000
_cell.length_b   1.000
_cell.length_c   1.000
_cell.angle_alpha   90.00
_cell.angle_beta   90.00
_cell.angle_gamma   90.00
#
_symmetry.space_group_name_H-M   'P 1'
#
loop_
_entity.id
_entity.type
_entity.pdbx_description
1 polymer ?
#
loop_
_entity_poly.entity_id
_entity_poly.type
_entity_poly.pdbx_seq_one_letter_code
_entity_poly.pdbx_strand_id
1 'polypeptide(L)'
;CIRDRYMITELIGKEAERFRFLECSEALSENDKDRYRAFISQCDGKYTMDAQLLVSSLQSLSQLLCTHYGKKTIILIDEYDVPLDKAFQNGYYKEMVSLIRGLFGQALKTNEFLQFAVLTGCLRISKESIFTGLNNFKVMSITDSRFDEQFGFTDSEVKKLLSDYGMDSHFDEVKEWYDGYHFGKADVYCPWDVINHCLLYTSDAADD
;
A
#
# COMPACT_ATOMS: atom_id res chain seq x y z
N CYS A 1 -7.54 14.14 -15.13
CA CYS A 1 -6.46 13.44 -15.84
C CYS A 1 -5.05 14.03 -15.58
N ILE A 2 -4.80 15.32 -15.77
CA ILE A 2 -3.49 15.93 -15.54
C ILE A 2 -3.15 15.91 -14.03
N ARG A 3 -4.10 16.25 -13.17
CA ARG A 3 -3.91 16.38 -11.73
C ARG A 3 -3.55 15.05 -11.05
N ASP A 4 -4.12 13.94 -11.51
CA ASP A 4 -3.98 12.65 -10.83
C ASP A 4 -2.80 11.84 -11.35
N ARG A 5 -2.46 12.03 -12.65
CA ARG A 5 -1.16 11.63 -13.16
C ARG A 5 -0.04 12.34 -12.38
N TYR A 6 -0.24 13.61 -12.06
CA TYR A 6 0.65 14.37 -11.20
C TYR A 6 0.77 13.74 -9.80
N MET A 7 -0.34 13.32 -9.17
CA MET A 7 -0.29 12.69 -7.85
C MET A 7 0.52 11.37 -7.84
N ILE A 8 0.34 10.52 -8.86
CA ILE A 8 1.12 9.29 -8.99
C ILE A 8 2.60 9.60 -9.27
N THR A 9 2.88 10.61 -10.11
CA THR A 9 4.23 11.08 -10.37
C THR A 9 4.93 11.55 -9.08
N GLU A 10 4.23 12.34 -8.25
CA GLU A 10 4.73 12.79 -6.95
C GLU A 10 5.01 11.62 -6.00
N LEU A 11 4.11 10.63 -5.97
CA LEU A 11 4.27 9.44 -5.13
C LEU A 11 5.51 8.62 -5.54
N ILE A 12 5.65 8.36 -6.84
CA ILE A 12 6.79 7.61 -7.39
C ILE A 12 8.09 8.39 -7.19
N GLY A 13 8.08 9.70 -7.43
CA GLY A 13 9.25 10.54 -7.22
C GLY A 13 9.72 10.54 -5.76
N LYS A 14 8.80 10.72 -4.81
CA LYS A 14 9.09 10.64 -3.37
C LYS A 14 9.61 9.27 -2.96
N GLU A 15 9.05 8.21 -3.49
CA GLU A 15 9.55 6.86 -3.19
C GLU A 15 10.94 6.65 -3.80
N ALA A 16 11.18 7.11 -5.02
CA ALA A 16 12.50 7.04 -5.66
C ALA A 16 13.57 7.83 -4.86
N GLU A 17 13.22 8.98 -4.28
CA GLU A 17 14.13 9.78 -3.44
C GLU A 17 14.70 8.99 -2.25
N ARG A 18 13.99 7.99 -1.73
CA ARG A 18 14.48 7.13 -0.64
C ARG A 18 15.69 6.28 -1.06
N PHE A 19 15.89 6.12 -2.36
CA PHE A 19 16.95 5.32 -2.93
C PHE A 19 18.08 6.16 -3.53
N ARG A 20 18.30 7.39 -3.04
CA ARG A 20 19.29 8.34 -3.57
C ARG A 20 20.72 7.79 -3.58
N PHE A 21 21.02 6.82 -2.76
CA PHE A 21 22.28 6.09 -2.77
C PHE A 21 22.58 5.39 -4.12
N LEU A 22 21.56 5.16 -4.96
CA LEU A 22 21.74 4.58 -6.30
C LEU A 22 22.59 5.47 -7.21
N GLU A 23 22.61 6.79 -7.03
CA GLU A 23 23.46 7.71 -7.78
C GLU A 23 24.96 7.45 -7.58
N CYS A 24 25.34 6.95 -6.39
CA CYS A 24 26.71 6.64 -6.01
C CYS A 24 27.01 5.13 -6.06
N SER A 25 26.09 4.31 -6.57
CA SER A 25 26.27 2.86 -6.61
C SER A 25 27.34 2.46 -7.61
N GLU A 26 28.33 1.70 -7.17
CA GLU A 26 29.36 1.12 -8.06
C GLU A 26 28.82 -0.05 -8.90
N ALA A 27 27.71 -0.66 -8.48
CA ALA A 27 27.08 -1.76 -9.20
C ALA A 27 26.26 -1.29 -10.41
N LEU A 28 25.96 0.00 -10.52
CA LEU A 28 25.14 0.59 -11.59
C LEU A 28 26.02 1.23 -12.66
N SER A 29 25.66 1.02 -13.92
CA SER A 29 26.23 1.77 -15.04
C SER A 29 25.80 3.24 -15.02
N GLU A 30 26.52 4.12 -15.73
CA GLU A 30 26.10 5.53 -15.84
C GLU A 30 24.71 5.66 -16.50
N ASN A 31 24.37 4.81 -17.47
CA ASN A 31 23.04 4.79 -18.06
C ASN A 31 21.95 4.43 -17.03
N ASP A 32 22.23 3.54 -16.08
CA ASP A 32 21.29 3.19 -15.00
C ASP A 32 21.12 4.35 -14.03
N LYS A 33 22.20 5.05 -13.69
CA LYS A 33 22.17 6.25 -12.86
C LYS A 33 21.38 7.38 -13.52
N ASP A 34 21.57 7.59 -14.83
CA ASP A 34 20.80 8.58 -15.59
C ASP A 34 19.31 8.22 -15.61
N ARG A 35 18.98 6.94 -15.78
CA ARG A 35 17.59 6.46 -15.65
C ARG A 35 17.03 6.73 -14.26
N TYR A 36 17.80 6.49 -13.21
CA TYR A 36 17.41 6.80 -11.84
C TYR A 36 17.16 8.31 -11.65
N ARG A 37 18.07 9.16 -12.11
CA ARG A 37 17.94 10.63 -12.05
C ARG A 37 16.66 11.13 -12.69
N ALA A 38 16.19 10.47 -13.75
CA ALA A 38 14.93 10.84 -14.39
C ALA A 38 13.70 10.68 -13.47
N PHE A 39 13.72 9.73 -12.51
CA PHE A 39 12.63 9.56 -11.53
C PHE A 39 12.60 10.64 -10.45
N ILE A 40 13.75 11.21 -10.12
CA ILE A 40 13.87 12.25 -9.09
C ILE A 40 14.03 13.66 -9.69
N SER A 41 13.96 13.80 -11.02
CA SER A 41 14.02 15.08 -11.70
C SER A 41 12.83 15.95 -11.35
N GLN A 42 13.08 17.20 -11.00
CA GLN A 42 12.07 18.17 -10.60
C GLN A 42 12.15 19.43 -11.46
N CYS A 43 10.99 20.02 -11.73
CA CYS A 43 10.84 21.36 -12.29
C CYS A 43 9.90 22.16 -11.38
N ASP A 44 10.32 23.34 -10.92
CA ASP A 44 9.58 24.18 -9.97
C ASP A 44 9.13 23.43 -8.69
N GLY A 45 10.02 22.55 -8.16
CA GLY A 45 9.75 21.74 -6.96
C GLY A 45 8.76 20.59 -7.15
N LYS A 46 8.46 20.22 -8.39
CA LYS A 46 7.53 19.13 -8.74
C LYS A 46 8.24 18.09 -9.56
N TYR A 47 8.01 16.80 -9.27
CA TYR A 47 8.57 15.71 -10.06
C TYR A 47 8.01 15.72 -11.47
N THR A 48 8.89 15.46 -12.44
CA THR A 48 8.53 15.46 -13.87
C THR A 48 8.81 14.09 -14.46
N MET A 49 7.74 13.39 -14.84
CA MET A 49 7.84 12.13 -15.56
C MET A 49 6.89 12.19 -16.76
N ASP A 50 7.37 11.76 -17.92
CA ASP A 50 6.48 11.51 -19.05
C ASP A 50 5.62 10.25 -18.78
N ALA A 51 4.66 9.96 -19.67
CA ALA A 51 3.74 8.83 -19.47
C ALA A 51 4.46 7.48 -19.52
N GLN A 52 5.48 7.36 -20.35
CA GLN A 52 6.21 6.11 -20.53
C GLN A 52 7.13 5.83 -19.32
N LEU A 53 7.85 6.85 -18.86
CA LEU A 53 8.68 6.77 -17.67
C LEU A 53 7.84 6.41 -16.44
N LEU A 54 6.66 7.04 -16.28
CA LEU A 54 5.77 6.75 -15.17
C LEU A 54 5.26 5.30 -15.19
N VAL A 55 4.82 4.81 -16.34
CA VAL A 55 4.34 3.43 -16.49
C VAL A 55 5.43 2.39 -16.24
N SER A 56 6.69 2.68 -16.62
CA SER A 56 7.83 1.78 -16.40
C SER A 56 8.51 1.94 -15.04
N SER A 57 8.10 2.90 -14.22
CA SER A 57 8.82 3.33 -13.01
C SER A 57 9.08 2.20 -12.01
N LEU A 58 8.07 1.47 -11.60
CA LEU A 58 8.21 0.38 -10.61
C LEU A 58 9.08 -0.77 -11.11
N GLN A 59 8.97 -1.12 -12.40
CA GLN A 59 9.84 -2.14 -13.00
C GLN A 59 11.29 -1.67 -13.04
N SER A 60 11.52 -0.43 -13.48
CA SER A 60 12.86 0.15 -13.57
C SER A 60 13.50 0.31 -12.20
N LEU A 61 12.78 0.80 -11.19
CA LEU A 61 13.27 0.87 -9.82
C LEU A 61 13.59 -0.53 -9.27
N SER A 62 12.76 -1.54 -9.57
CA SER A 62 13.03 -2.93 -9.21
C SER A 62 14.33 -3.45 -9.82
N GLN A 63 14.59 -3.13 -11.09
CA GLN A 63 15.83 -3.48 -11.78
C GLN A 63 17.05 -2.82 -11.12
N LEU A 64 17.00 -1.52 -10.89
CA LEU A 64 18.11 -0.75 -10.30
C LEU A 64 18.44 -1.26 -8.88
N LEU A 65 17.42 -1.48 -8.05
CA LEU A 65 17.61 -2.03 -6.71
C LEU A 65 18.14 -3.48 -6.75
N CYS A 66 17.62 -4.30 -7.66
CA CYS A 66 18.11 -5.66 -7.83
C CYS A 66 19.58 -5.69 -8.27
N THR A 67 19.99 -4.81 -9.17
CA THR A 67 21.38 -4.67 -9.61
C THR A 67 22.27 -4.22 -8.46
N HIS A 68 21.82 -3.26 -7.66
CA HIS A 68 22.59 -2.75 -6.52
C HIS A 68 22.77 -3.78 -5.40
N TYR A 69 21.68 -4.46 -5.00
CA TYR A 69 21.68 -5.38 -3.85
C TYR A 69 21.97 -6.84 -4.22
N GLY A 70 21.95 -7.20 -5.50
CA GLY A 70 22.02 -8.60 -5.95
C GLY A 70 20.82 -9.45 -5.52
N LYS A 71 19.70 -8.84 -5.16
CA LYS A 71 18.48 -9.51 -4.65
C LYS A 71 17.26 -8.94 -5.33
N LYS A 72 16.28 -9.82 -5.61
CA LYS A 72 14.99 -9.40 -6.18
C LYS A 72 14.22 -8.52 -5.19
N THR A 73 13.44 -7.60 -5.72
CA THR A 73 12.65 -6.64 -4.96
C THR A 73 11.31 -7.21 -4.51
N ILE A 74 10.78 -6.65 -3.44
CA ILE A 74 9.40 -6.85 -2.99
C ILE A 74 8.66 -5.53 -3.23
N ILE A 75 7.49 -5.59 -3.87
CA ILE A 75 6.64 -4.42 -4.09
C ILE A 75 5.43 -4.51 -3.16
N LEU A 76 5.28 -3.50 -2.32
CA LEU A 76 4.14 -3.35 -1.41
C LEU A 76 3.35 -2.12 -1.83
N ILE A 77 2.07 -2.30 -2.14
CA ILE A 77 1.16 -1.23 -2.55
C ILE A 77 -0.05 -1.27 -1.64
N ASP A 78 -0.20 -0.24 -0.83
CA ASP A 78 -1.38 -0.07 0.01
C ASP A 78 -2.41 0.81 -0.70
N GLU A 79 -3.69 0.51 -0.48
CA GLU A 79 -4.82 1.27 -1.02
C GLU A 79 -4.75 1.49 -2.54
N TYR A 80 -4.47 0.42 -3.32
CA TYR A 80 -4.32 0.52 -4.79
C TYR A 80 -5.56 1.06 -5.51
N ASP A 81 -6.71 1.01 -4.88
CA ASP A 81 -8.02 1.40 -5.40
C ASP A 81 -8.37 2.89 -5.17
N VAL A 82 -7.72 3.57 -4.23
CA VAL A 82 -7.98 4.99 -3.92
C VAL A 82 -7.85 5.92 -5.15
N PRO A 83 -6.81 5.79 -6.00
CA PRO A 83 -6.74 6.62 -7.21
C PRO A 83 -7.89 6.38 -8.18
N LEU A 84 -8.45 5.17 -8.20
CA LEU A 84 -9.54 4.78 -9.08
C LEU A 84 -10.88 5.30 -8.58
N ASP A 85 -11.13 5.25 -7.27
CA ASP A 85 -12.31 5.84 -6.66
C ASP A 85 -12.36 7.36 -6.93
N LYS A 86 -11.25 8.07 -6.68
CA LYS A 86 -11.12 9.49 -7.02
C LYS A 86 -11.36 9.77 -8.50
N ALA A 87 -10.84 8.93 -9.38
CA ALA A 87 -11.01 9.07 -10.82
C ALA A 87 -12.47 8.84 -11.24
N PHE A 88 -13.16 7.91 -10.60
CA PHE A 88 -14.59 7.67 -10.83
C PHE A 88 -15.42 8.86 -10.43
N GLN A 89 -15.21 9.42 -9.25
CA GLN A 89 -15.93 10.60 -8.75
C GLN A 89 -15.71 11.84 -9.61
N ASN A 90 -14.57 11.95 -10.29
CA ASN A 90 -14.19 13.10 -11.11
C ASN A 90 -14.30 12.86 -12.63
N GLY A 91 -14.84 11.73 -13.08
CA GLY A 91 -15.21 11.47 -14.47
C GLY A 91 -14.05 11.09 -15.42
N TYR A 92 -12.88 10.68 -14.92
CA TYR A 92 -11.74 10.22 -15.74
C TYR A 92 -11.27 8.79 -15.40
N TYR A 93 -12.19 7.95 -14.97
CA TYR A 93 -11.92 6.57 -14.54
C TYR A 93 -11.20 5.74 -15.61
N LYS A 94 -11.57 5.87 -16.89
CA LYS A 94 -10.97 5.09 -17.98
C LYS A 94 -9.48 5.37 -18.16
N GLU A 95 -9.09 6.62 -18.06
CA GLU A 95 -7.72 7.08 -18.20
C GLU A 95 -6.88 6.58 -17.02
N MET A 96 -7.42 6.65 -15.80
CA MET A 96 -6.76 6.14 -14.61
C MET A 96 -6.58 4.63 -14.65
N VAL A 97 -7.62 3.89 -15.06
CA VAL A 97 -7.53 2.43 -15.27
C VAL A 97 -6.44 2.10 -16.28
N SER A 98 -6.33 2.84 -17.38
CA SER A 98 -5.29 2.62 -18.39
C SER A 98 -3.89 2.83 -17.83
N LEU A 99 -3.69 3.90 -17.05
CA LEU A 99 -2.41 4.21 -16.41
C LEU A 99 -2.00 3.13 -15.41
N ILE A 100 -2.89 2.78 -14.46
CA ILE A 100 -2.61 1.78 -13.42
C ILE A 100 -2.42 0.39 -14.03
N ARG A 101 -3.20 0.02 -15.04
CA ARG A 101 -3.02 -1.23 -15.79
C ARG A 101 -1.64 -1.30 -16.45
N GLY A 102 -1.18 -0.20 -17.06
CA GLY A 102 0.15 -0.12 -17.64
C GLY A 102 1.24 -0.30 -16.59
N LEU A 103 1.16 0.46 -15.48
CA LEU A 103 2.09 0.41 -14.36
C LEU A 103 2.18 -0.99 -13.75
N PHE A 104 1.04 -1.60 -13.39
CA PHE A 104 0.99 -2.93 -12.81
C PHE A 104 1.37 -4.02 -13.81
N GLY A 105 1.00 -3.85 -15.09
CA GLY A 105 1.36 -4.78 -16.14
C GLY A 105 2.87 -4.92 -16.29
N GLN A 106 3.61 -3.84 -16.27
CA GLN A 106 5.08 -3.88 -16.32
C GLN A 106 5.70 -4.33 -14.98
N ALA A 107 5.22 -3.80 -13.87
CA ALA A 107 5.80 -4.07 -12.56
C ALA A 107 5.57 -5.51 -12.08
N LEU A 108 4.43 -6.12 -12.39
CA LEU A 108 3.96 -7.36 -11.75
C LEU A 108 3.90 -8.57 -12.70
N LYS A 109 3.76 -8.37 -14.03
CA LYS A 109 3.60 -9.48 -14.96
C LYS A 109 4.92 -9.98 -15.56
N THR A 110 5.76 -9.04 -15.99
CA THR A 110 6.97 -9.35 -16.78
C THR A 110 8.23 -8.85 -16.11
N ASN A 111 8.20 -8.62 -14.81
CA ASN A 111 9.32 -8.09 -14.04
C ASN A 111 10.15 -9.25 -13.46
N GLU A 112 11.26 -9.58 -14.12
CA GLU A 112 12.20 -10.62 -13.67
C GLU A 112 12.95 -10.24 -12.37
N PHE A 113 12.96 -8.95 -12.02
CA PHE A 113 13.59 -8.42 -10.81
C PHE A 113 12.65 -8.46 -9.59
N LEU A 114 11.39 -8.88 -9.78
CA LEU A 114 10.39 -8.99 -8.72
C LEU A 114 10.49 -10.36 -8.03
N GLN A 115 10.53 -10.35 -6.69
CA GLN A 115 10.39 -11.55 -5.87
C GLN A 115 8.92 -11.90 -5.68
N PHE A 116 8.16 -10.96 -5.14
CA PHE A 116 6.70 -11.01 -5.02
C PHE A 116 6.15 -9.59 -4.79
N ALA A 117 4.82 -9.46 -4.90
CA ALA A 117 4.13 -8.22 -4.58
C ALA A 117 2.91 -8.49 -3.70
N VAL A 118 2.59 -7.53 -2.84
CA VAL A 118 1.35 -7.49 -2.06
C VAL A 118 0.64 -6.17 -2.36
N LEU A 119 -0.63 -6.28 -2.70
CA LEU A 119 -1.50 -5.13 -2.94
C LEU A 119 -2.68 -5.23 -1.97
N THR A 120 -2.98 -4.15 -1.24
CA THR A 120 -4.18 -4.04 -0.40
C THR A 120 -5.14 -3.00 -0.98
N GLY A 121 -6.42 -3.13 -0.66
CA GLY A 121 -7.46 -2.18 -1.06
C GLY A 121 -8.82 -2.58 -0.53
N CYS A 122 -9.72 -1.61 -0.41
CA CYS A 122 -11.09 -1.82 0.08
C CYS A 122 -12.02 -2.35 -1.00
N LEU A 123 -11.78 -2.00 -2.27
CA LEU A 123 -12.64 -2.36 -3.37
C LEU A 123 -12.06 -3.54 -4.14
N ARG A 124 -12.86 -4.60 -4.26
CA ARG A 124 -12.58 -5.66 -5.22
C ARG A 124 -12.87 -5.15 -6.64
N ILE A 125 -11.93 -4.45 -7.23
CA ILE A 125 -12.06 -4.01 -8.60
C ILE A 125 -12.07 -5.24 -9.50
N SER A 126 -13.11 -5.34 -10.35
CA SER A 126 -13.31 -6.51 -11.20
C SER A 126 -12.03 -6.80 -12.02
N LYS A 127 -11.71 -8.09 -12.19
CA LYS A 127 -10.52 -8.54 -12.95
C LYS A 127 -10.46 -7.92 -14.35
N GLU A 128 -11.61 -7.48 -14.89
CA GLU A 128 -11.74 -6.95 -16.24
C GLU A 128 -11.19 -5.53 -16.42
N SER A 129 -10.96 -4.76 -15.35
CA SER A 129 -10.52 -3.38 -15.50
C SER A 129 -9.02 -3.18 -15.33
N ILE A 130 -8.40 -3.64 -14.24
CA ILE A 130 -6.99 -3.37 -13.92
C ILE A 130 -6.13 -4.61 -14.05
N PHE A 131 -6.63 -5.74 -13.54
CA PHE A 131 -5.88 -6.99 -13.47
C PHE A 131 -6.06 -7.88 -14.71
N THR A 132 -6.67 -7.36 -15.79
CA THR A 132 -6.77 -8.10 -17.06
C THR A 132 -5.39 -8.45 -17.58
N GLY A 133 -5.14 -9.75 -17.71
CA GLY A 133 -3.85 -10.28 -18.16
C GLY A 133 -2.82 -10.51 -17.04
N LEU A 134 -3.15 -10.23 -15.78
CA LEU A 134 -2.35 -10.61 -14.62
C LEU A 134 -2.91 -11.92 -14.05
N ASN A 135 -2.38 -13.05 -14.50
CA ASN A 135 -2.94 -14.38 -14.19
C ASN A 135 -2.39 -14.98 -12.87
N ASN A 136 -1.39 -14.34 -12.27
CA ASN A 136 -0.64 -14.91 -11.13
C ASN A 136 -1.05 -14.34 -9.77
N PHE A 137 -2.19 -13.63 -9.69
CA PHE A 137 -2.70 -13.10 -8.43
C PHE A 137 -3.50 -14.14 -7.66
N LYS A 138 -3.16 -14.29 -6.38
CA LYS A 138 -4.05 -14.87 -5.40
C LYS A 138 -4.79 -13.72 -4.70
N VAL A 139 -6.08 -13.61 -4.95
CA VAL A 139 -6.96 -12.65 -4.26
C VAL A 139 -7.40 -13.28 -2.95
N MET A 140 -7.28 -12.54 -1.87
CA MET A 140 -7.82 -12.88 -0.55
C MET A 140 -8.79 -11.79 -0.15
N SER A 141 -9.86 -12.18 0.51
CA SER A 141 -10.91 -11.29 0.99
C SER A 141 -11.22 -11.58 2.45
N ILE A 142 -12.06 -10.76 3.04
CA ILE A 142 -12.53 -10.94 4.43
C ILE A 142 -13.22 -12.30 4.69
N THR A 143 -13.59 -13.04 3.64
CA THR A 143 -14.18 -14.37 3.77
C THR A 143 -13.16 -15.51 3.78
N ASP A 144 -11.88 -15.19 3.50
CA ASP A 144 -10.81 -16.18 3.50
C ASP A 144 -10.28 -16.39 4.92
N SER A 145 -10.03 -17.64 5.31
CA SER A 145 -9.45 -17.98 6.60
C SER A 145 -7.93 -17.80 6.67
N ARG A 146 -7.32 -17.35 5.58
CA ARG A 146 -5.90 -17.03 5.57
C ARG A 146 -5.72 -15.55 5.88
N PHE A 147 -5.03 -15.23 6.95
CA PHE A 147 -4.82 -13.87 7.48
C PHE A 147 -6.06 -13.23 8.09
N ASP A 148 -7.04 -14.02 8.51
CA ASP A 148 -8.28 -13.54 9.11
C ASP A 148 -8.08 -12.84 10.47
N GLU A 149 -6.98 -13.11 11.17
CA GLU A 149 -6.60 -12.44 12.43
C GLU A 149 -5.66 -11.24 12.24
N GLN A 150 -5.27 -10.89 10.99
CA GLN A 150 -4.19 -9.91 10.76
C GLN A 150 -4.69 -8.47 10.56
N PHE A 151 -5.98 -8.28 10.35
CA PHE A 151 -6.58 -6.98 10.01
C PHE A 151 -7.53 -6.44 11.09
N GLY A 152 -7.38 -6.91 12.31
CA GLY A 152 -8.12 -6.46 13.48
C GLY A 152 -7.43 -6.96 14.74
N PHE A 153 -7.92 -6.56 15.92
CA PHE A 153 -7.47 -7.16 17.18
C PHE A 153 -8.30 -8.39 17.50
N THR A 154 -7.63 -9.44 17.94
CA THR A 154 -8.26 -10.65 18.51
C THR A 154 -8.66 -10.43 19.97
N ASP A 155 -9.54 -11.28 20.51
CA ASP A 155 -9.90 -11.27 21.95
C ASP A 155 -8.68 -11.23 22.87
N SER A 156 -7.63 -11.98 22.52
CA SER A 156 -6.39 -12.06 23.32
C SER A 156 -5.58 -10.77 23.28
N GLU A 157 -5.54 -10.10 22.12
CA GLU A 157 -4.84 -8.82 21.96
C GLU A 157 -5.59 -7.69 22.66
N VAL A 158 -6.93 -7.67 22.57
CA VAL A 158 -7.77 -6.70 23.31
C VAL A 158 -7.59 -6.87 24.81
N LYS A 159 -7.65 -8.11 25.34
CA LYS A 159 -7.41 -8.37 26.76
C LYS A 159 -6.05 -7.90 27.21
N LYS A 160 -5.01 -8.17 26.41
CA LYS A 160 -3.65 -7.71 26.71
C LYS A 160 -3.57 -6.18 26.71
N LEU A 161 -4.14 -5.53 25.71
CA LEU A 161 -4.16 -4.07 25.60
C LEU A 161 -4.86 -3.44 26.82
N LEU A 162 -6.04 -3.94 27.18
CA LEU A 162 -6.77 -3.46 28.36
C LEU A 162 -5.96 -3.67 29.64
N SER A 163 -5.27 -4.80 29.81
CA SER A 163 -4.39 -5.04 30.96
C SER A 163 -3.23 -4.07 31.01
N ASP A 164 -2.61 -3.75 29.87
CA ASP A 164 -1.51 -2.78 29.77
C ASP A 164 -1.97 -1.36 30.19
N TYR A 165 -3.26 -1.05 30.06
CA TYR A 165 -3.88 0.21 30.49
C TYR A 165 -4.53 0.12 31.89
N GLY A 166 -4.44 -1.03 32.59
CA GLY A 166 -5.09 -1.24 33.91
C GLY A 166 -6.61 -1.33 33.87
N MET A 167 -7.16 -1.72 32.73
CA MET A 167 -8.59 -1.77 32.42
C MET A 167 -9.12 -3.20 32.24
N ASP A 168 -8.57 -4.18 32.94
CA ASP A 168 -8.92 -5.61 32.80
C ASP A 168 -10.43 -5.89 32.92
N SER A 169 -11.14 -5.12 33.76
CA SER A 169 -12.58 -5.27 33.99
C SER A 169 -13.46 -4.78 32.85
N HIS A 170 -12.93 -4.05 31.87
CA HIS A 170 -13.70 -3.46 30.78
C HIS A 170 -13.82 -4.37 29.54
N PHE A 171 -13.26 -5.59 29.59
CA PHE A 171 -13.26 -6.47 28.41
C PHE A 171 -14.68 -6.77 27.88
N ASP A 172 -15.62 -7.08 28.77
CA ASP A 172 -16.98 -7.41 28.36
C ASP A 172 -17.70 -6.21 27.74
N GLU A 173 -17.45 -5.00 28.25
CA GLU A 173 -17.96 -3.75 27.69
C GLU A 173 -17.38 -3.47 26.29
N VAL A 174 -16.05 -3.60 26.15
CA VAL A 174 -15.38 -3.44 24.86
C VAL A 174 -15.88 -4.47 23.85
N LYS A 175 -16.13 -5.70 24.30
CA LYS A 175 -16.68 -6.75 23.46
C LYS A 175 -18.09 -6.41 23.00
N GLU A 176 -18.96 -5.96 23.89
CA GLU A 176 -20.34 -5.58 23.54
C GLU A 176 -20.40 -4.43 22.51
N TRP A 177 -19.50 -3.45 22.62
CA TRP A 177 -19.52 -2.26 21.76
C TRP A 177 -18.75 -2.40 20.45
N TYR A 178 -17.65 -3.19 20.41
CA TYR A 178 -16.69 -3.16 19.32
C TYR A 178 -16.42 -4.53 18.68
N ASP A 179 -16.99 -5.62 19.18
CA ASP A 179 -16.96 -6.93 18.55
C ASP A 179 -18.00 -6.96 17.42
N GLY A 180 -17.57 -6.77 16.18
CA GLY A 180 -18.51 -6.65 15.08
C GLY A 180 -17.99 -7.10 13.73
N TYR A 181 -16.73 -7.52 13.64
CA TYR A 181 -16.14 -7.96 12.38
C TYR A 181 -15.82 -9.45 12.42
N HIS A 182 -16.40 -10.19 11.48
CA HIS A 182 -16.13 -11.61 11.28
C HIS A 182 -15.32 -11.81 10.00
N PHE A 183 -14.04 -12.14 10.11
CA PHE A 183 -13.16 -12.39 8.99
C PHE A 183 -12.79 -13.87 8.94
N GLY A 184 -13.09 -14.55 7.81
CA GLY A 184 -12.81 -15.96 7.66
C GLY A 184 -13.44 -16.83 8.74
N LYS A 185 -12.73 -17.12 9.80
CA LYS A 185 -13.15 -17.88 10.99
C LYS A 185 -12.89 -17.14 12.29
N ALA A 186 -12.34 -15.92 12.23
CA ALA A 186 -11.97 -15.12 13.38
C ALA A 186 -12.96 -13.97 13.61
N ASP A 187 -13.31 -13.74 14.86
CA ASP A 187 -13.95 -12.51 15.29
C ASP A 187 -12.86 -11.51 15.68
N VAL A 188 -12.92 -10.31 15.13
CA VAL A 188 -11.91 -9.28 15.33
C VAL A 188 -12.54 -7.94 15.61
N TYR A 189 -11.81 -7.12 16.36
CA TYR A 189 -12.20 -5.77 16.76
C TYR A 189 -11.51 -4.75 15.85
N CYS A 190 -12.20 -3.62 15.60
CA CYS A 190 -11.57 -2.48 14.95
C CYS A 190 -10.48 -1.88 15.87
N PRO A 191 -9.20 -1.89 15.46
CA PRO A 191 -8.12 -1.41 16.33
C PRO A 191 -8.28 0.05 16.76
N TRP A 192 -8.80 0.91 15.87
CA TRP A 192 -9.04 2.31 16.14
C TRP A 192 -10.04 2.52 17.30
N ASP A 193 -11.13 1.76 17.30
CA ASP A 193 -12.18 1.91 18.29
C ASP A 193 -11.69 1.45 19.67
N VAL A 194 -11.00 0.31 19.73
CA VAL A 194 -10.45 -0.22 20.99
C VAL A 194 -9.40 0.72 21.58
N ILE A 195 -8.48 1.26 20.74
CA ILE A 195 -7.46 2.20 21.19
C ILE A 195 -8.10 3.48 21.72
N ASN A 196 -9.11 4.03 21.02
CA ASN A 196 -9.80 5.23 21.48
C ASN A 196 -10.57 5.00 22.78
N HIS A 197 -11.19 3.83 22.96
CA HIS A 197 -11.80 3.47 24.23
C HIS A 197 -10.80 3.54 25.39
N CYS A 198 -9.62 2.92 25.23
CA CYS A 198 -8.56 2.98 26.24
C CYS A 198 -8.09 4.41 26.52
N LEU A 199 -7.94 5.24 25.48
CA LEU A 199 -7.47 6.63 25.62
C LEU A 199 -8.49 7.53 26.33
N LEU A 200 -9.78 7.36 26.06
CA LEU A 200 -10.84 8.14 26.71
C LEU A 200 -10.88 7.86 28.22
N TYR A 201 -10.84 6.58 28.61
CA TYR A 201 -10.87 6.21 30.02
C TYR A 201 -9.62 6.60 30.81
N THR A 202 -8.45 6.67 30.14
CA THR A 202 -7.21 7.12 30.80
C THR A 202 -7.12 8.64 30.92
N SER A 203 -7.77 9.42 30.03
CA SER A 203 -7.82 10.88 30.14
C SER A 203 -8.76 11.34 31.26
N ASP A 204 -9.91 10.67 31.43
CA ASP A 204 -10.87 11.01 32.48
C ASP A 204 -10.33 10.66 33.89
N ALA A 205 -9.46 9.65 34.01
CA ALA A 205 -8.83 9.29 35.27
C ALA A 205 -7.68 10.22 35.70
N ALA A 206 -7.25 11.14 34.82
CA ALA A 206 -6.19 12.12 35.12
C ALA A 206 -6.76 13.47 35.64
N ASP A 207 -8.07 13.66 35.60
CA ASP A 207 -8.76 14.88 36.03
C ASP A 207 -9.44 14.75 37.43
N ASP A 208 -9.32 13.58 38.10
CA ASP A 208 -9.71 13.30 39.48
C ASP A 208 -8.45 13.22 40.41
#